data_25e570f167ca9f376fcea7a269046759
#
_entry.id   25e570f167ca9f376fcea7a269046759
#
_cell.length_a   1.000
_cell.length_b   1.000
_cell.length_c   1.000
_cell.angle_alpha   90.00
_cell.angle_beta   90.00
_cell.angle_gamma   90.00
#
_symmetry.space_group_name_H-M   'P 1'
#
loop_
_entity.id
_entity.type
_entity.pdbx_description
1 polymer ?
#
loop_
_entity_poly.entity_id
_entity_poly.type
_entity_poly.pdbx_seq_one_letter_code
_entity_poly.pdbx_strand_id
1 'polypeptide(L)'
;MFQGFTDATVDFMWGIRFNNERGWFMEHKQVYQEALLQPVKDLGAEVYEAVHEMLPDEPLMLKVSRIYRDARRLFGRGPYKDHLWWCIRTGDKDWTGRPTFWFEIAPEYYSFGLGFWAPAPALMEAYRK
;
A
#
# COMPACT_ATOMS: atom_id res chain seq x y z
N MET A 1 8.54 -10.03 11.36
CA MET A 1 7.33 -9.96 12.17
C MET A 1 6.94 -8.49 12.39
N PHE A 2 5.68 -8.17 12.10
CA PHE A 2 5.21 -6.79 12.26
C PHE A 2 5.18 -6.40 13.74
N GLN A 3 5.76 -5.27 14.07
CA GLN A 3 5.85 -4.77 15.44
C GLN A 3 5.24 -3.38 15.61
N GLY A 4 4.49 -2.92 14.62
CA GLY A 4 3.82 -1.62 14.66
C GLY A 4 4.58 -0.53 13.92
N PHE A 5 3.95 0.62 13.84
CA PHE A 5 4.55 1.84 13.29
C PHE A 5 4.97 2.74 14.45
N THR A 6 5.97 3.56 14.23
CA THR A 6 6.55 4.42 15.26
C THR A 6 6.46 5.89 14.87
N ASP A 7 6.87 6.77 15.78
CA ASP A 7 6.98 8.20 15.47
C ASP A 7 7.95 8.44 14.32
N ALA A 8 9.01 7.62 14.19
CA ALA A 8 9.96 7.71 13.09
C ALA A 8 9.28 7.46 11.73
N THR A 9 8.27 6.57 11.68
CA THR A 9 7.47 6.32 10.48
C THR A 9 6.74 7.59 10.04
N VAL A 10 6.04 8.21 10.98
CA VAL A 10 5.26 9.43 10.70
C VAL A 10 6.18 10.60 10.36
N ASP A 11 7.25 10.75 11.11
CA ASP A 11 8.23 11.82 10.86
C ASP A 11 8.87 11.70 9.49
N PHE A 12 9.18 10.48 9.04
CA PHE A 12 9.70 10.29 7.69
C PHE A 12 8.70 10.74 6.64
N MET A 13 7.43 10.36 6.78
CA MET A 13 6.40 10.71 5.78
C MET A 13 6.19 12.21 5.70
N TRP A 14 6.15 12.92 6.84
CA TRP A 14 6.10 14.38 6.85
C TRP A 14 7.36 14.97 6.22
N GLY A 15 8.52 14.41 6.56
CA GLY A 15 9.80 14.86 6.03
C GLY A 15 9.87 14.80 4.51
N ILE A 16 9.48 13.67 3.91
CA ILE A 16 9.51 13.51 2.46
C ILE A 16 8.47 14.39 1.77
N ARG A 17 7.35 14.69 2.42
CA ARG A 17 6.35 15.61 1.88
C ARG A 17 6.93 17.02 1.71
N PHE A 18 7.65 17.52 2.71
CA PHE A 18 8.18 18.85 2.71
C PHE A 18 9.57 18.98 2.07
N ASN A 19 10.27 17.88 1.86
CA ASN A 19 11.60 17.84 1.26
C ASN A 19 11.62 16.80 0.13
N ASN A 20 10.71 16.95 -0.81
CA ASN A 20 10.48 15.94 -1.84
C ASN A 20 11.50 16.05 -2.97
N GLU A 21 12.73 15.70 -2.67
CA GLU A 21 13.86 15.74 -3.58
C GLU A 21 14.82 14.58 -3.31
N ARG A 22 15.59 14.23 -4.33
CA ARG A 22 16.46 13.05 -4.26
C ARG A 22 17.52 13.14 -3.16
N GLY A 23 18.11 14.32 -2.98
CA GLY A 23 19.17 14.50 -1.96
C GLY A 23 18.67 14.19 -0.56
N TRP A 24 17.52 14.75 -0.21
CA TRP A 24 16.91 14.49 1.09
C TRP A 24 16.58 13.00 1.26
N PHE A 25 15.98 12.39 0.23
CA PHE A 25 15.60 10.98 0.29
C PHE A 25 16.83 10.09 0.46
N MET A 26 17.90 10.34 -0.26
CA MET A 26 19.11 9.52 -0.15
C MET A 26 19.74 9.62 1.24
N GLU A 27 19.69 10.78 1.88
CA GLU A 27 20.16 10.95 3.25
C GLU A 27 19.29 10.21 4.27
N HIS A 28 18.00 10.01 3.97
CA HIS A 28 17.03 9.37 4.88
C HIS A 28 16.59 7.99 4.42
N LYS A 29 17.26 7.42 3.43
CA LYS A 29 16.88 6.13 2.84
C LYS A 29 16.85 4.99 3.86
N GLN A 30 17.78 4.98 4.80
CA GLN A 30 17.82 3.94 5.83
C GLN A 30 16.59 4.05 6.75
N VAL A 31 16.23 5.27 7.14
CA VAL A 31 15.02 5.50 7.94
C VAL A 31 13.78 5.05 7.17
N TYR A 32 13.72 5.37 5.87
CA TYR A 32 12.63 4.91 5.01
C TYR A 32 12.51 3.38 5.06
N GLN A 33 13.62 2.67 4.88
CA GLN A 33 13.61 1.22 4.84
C GLN A 33 13.20 0.59 6.18
N GLU A 34 13.72 1.12 7.28
CA GLU A 34 13.51 0.53 8.61
C GLU A 34 12.20 0.97 9.26
N ALA A 35 11.82 2.22 9.10
CA ALA A 35 10.67 2.78 9.81
C ALA A 35 9.38 2.74 9.01
N LEU A 36 9.45 2.69 7.68
CA LEU A 36 8.26 2.71 6.82
C LEU A 36 8.13 1.45 5.97
N LEU A 37 9.11 1.20 5.09
CA LEU A 37 9.00 0.12 4.11
C LEU A 37 8.92 -1.26 4.77
N GLN A 38 9.84 -1.57 5.67
CA GLN A 38 9.86 -2.89 6.30
C GLN A 38 8.61 -3.16 7.14
N PRO A 39 8.15 -2.22 8.00
CA PRO A 39 6.89 -2.43 8.73
C PRO A 39 5.68 -2.62 7.80
N VAL A 40 5.60 -1.86 6.71
CA VAL A 40 4.51 -2.03 5.73
C VAL A 40 4.56 -3.41 5.10
N LYS A 41 5.74 -3.88 4.71
CA LYS A 41 5.92 -5.23 4.17
C LYS A 41 5.60 -6.32 5.17
N ASP A 42 6.04 -6.16 6.41
CA ASP A 42 5.80 -7.15 7.46
C ASP A 42 4.32 -7.30 7.75
N LEU A 43 3.59 -6.18 7.85
CA LEU A 43 2.14 -6.21 8.03
C LEU A 43 1.47 -6.90 6.84
N GLY A 44 1.87 -6.55 5.62
CA GLY A 44 1.33 -7.16 4.41
C GLY A 44 1.54 -8.66 4.36
N ALA A 45 2.73 -9.12 4.72
CA ALA A 45 3.06 -10.54 4.74
C ALA A 45 2.21 -11.31 5.76
N GLU A 46 2.03 -10.77 6.96
CA GLU A 46 1.22 -11.40 8.00
C GLU A 46 -0.26 -11.47 7.59
N VAL A 47 -0.79 -10.39 7.04
CA VAL A 47 -2.18 -10.38 6.56
C VAL A 47 -2.34 -11.34 5.38
N TYR A 48 -1.36 -11.37 4.47
CA TYR A 48 -1.39 -12.30 3.33
C TYR A 48 -1.49 -13.75 3.81
N GLU A 49 -0.69 -14.14 4.79
CA GLU A 49 -0.72 -15.50 5.32
C GLU A 49 -2.09 -15.84 5.92
N ALA A 50 -2.67 -14.91 6.68
CA ALA A 50 -3.99 -15.11 7.28
C ALA A 50 -5.08 -15.25 6.20
N VAL A 51 -5.05 -14.42 5.16
CA VAL A 51 -6.02 -14.51 4.06
C VAL A 51 -5.83 -15.77 3.26
N HIS A 52 -4.58 -16.19 3.02
CA HIS A 52 -4.28 -17.41 2.29
C HIS A 52 -4.80 -18.64 3.04
N GLU A 53 -4.71 -18.65 4.37
CA GLU A 53 -5.27 -19.75 5.17
C GLU A 53 -6.80 -19.84 5.02
N MET A 54 -7.47 -18.69 4.95
CA MET A 54 -8.93 -18.65 4.76
C MET A 54 -9.35 -19.02 3.33
N LEU A 55 -8.52 -18.72 2.35
CA LEU A 55 -8.81 -18.89 0.92
C LEU A 55 -7.67 -19.64 0.22
N PRO A 56 -7.38 -20.89 0.61
CA PRO A 56 -6.17 -21.59 0.12
C PRO A 56 -6.20 -21.91 -1.38
N ASP A 57 -7.38 -21.93 -2.00
CA ASP A 57 -7.52 -22.26 -3.42
C ASP A 57 -7.51 -21.02 -4.32
N GLU A 58 -7.47 -19.80 -3.75
CA GLU A 58 -7.42 -18.58 -4.53
C GLU A 58 -5.98 -18.21 -4.88
N PRO A 59 -5.72 -17.82 -6.14
CA PRO A 59 -4.37 -17.42 -6.57
C PRO A 59 -4.05 -16.00 -6.15
N LEU A 60 -3.93 -15.77 -4.84
CA LEU A 60 -3.70 -14.47 -4.26
C LEU A 60 -2.25 -14.03 -4.40
N MET A 61 -2.05 -12.72 -4.53
CA MET A 61 -0.73 -12.10 -4.50
C MET A 61 -0.76 -10.85 -3.65
N LEU A 62 0.37 -10.56 -3.01
CA LEU A 62 0.59 -9.33 -2.27
C LEU A 62 1.38 -8.37 -3.15
N LYS A 63 0.86 -7.16 -3.32
CA LYS A 63 1.55 -6.10 -4.05
C LYS A 63 1.77 -4.91 -3.11
N VAL A 64 3.03 -4.54 -2.91
CA VAL A 64 3.42 -3.37 -2.12
C VAL A 64 3.78 -2.24 -3.08
N SER A 65 3.27 -1.03 -2.83
CA SER A 65 3.53 0.11 -3.68
C SER A 65 4.98 0.58 -3.58
N ARG A 66 5.44 1.27 -4.62
CA ARG A 66 6.73 1.95 -4.62
C ARG A 66 6.58 3.35 -4.05
N ILE A 67 7.62 3.86 -3.41
CA ILE A 67 7.63 5.25 -2.95
C ILE A 67 7.83 6.22 -4.12
N TYR A 68 8.40 5.76 -5.23
CA TYR A 68 8.63 6.60 -6.40
C TYR A 68 7.33 6.89 -7.14
N ARG A 69 7.11 8.16 -7.51
CA ARG A 69 6.00 8.53 -8.37
C ARG A 69 6.34 8.20 -9.82
N ASP A 70 5.30 7.91 -10.61
CA ASP A 70 5.46 7.73 -12.04
C ASP A 70 5.95 9.06 -12.64
N ALA A 71 7.13 9.02 -13.28
CA ALA A 71 7.76 10.21 -13.86
C ALA A 71 6.88 10.92 -14.89
N ARG A 72 5.95 10.18 -15.52
CA ARG A 72 5.01 10.74 -16.49
C ARG A 72 3.87 11.52 -15.84
N ARG A 73 3.69 11.40 -14.54
CA ARG A 73 2.53 11.95 -13.80
C ARG A 73 2.94 12.79 -12.60
N LEU A 74 4.07 13.47 -12.68
CA LEU A 74 4.54 14.29 -11.56
C LEU A 74 3.69 15.54 -11.37
N PHE A 75 3.27 16.19 -12.45
CA PHE A 75 2.41 17.39 -12.40
C PHE A 75 2.94 18.46 -11.45
N GLY A 76 4.25 18.71 -11.46
CA GLY A 76 4.89 19.69 -10.58
C GLY A 76 5.20 19.21 -9.18
N ARG A 77 4.81 17.98 -8.83
CA ARG A 77 5.14 17.37 -7.54
C ARG A 77 6.53 16.75 -7.58
N GLY A 78 7.13 16.55 -6.43
CA GLY A 78 8.42 15.87 -6.35
C GLY A 78 8.34 14.38 -6.74
N PRO A 79 9.51 13.71 -6.86
CA PRO A 79 9.56 12.34 -7.38
C PRO A 79 9.07 11.26 -6.41
N TYR A 80 8.75 11.61 -5.17
CA TYR A 80 8.37 10.63 -4.15
C TYR A 80 6.96 10.84 -3.65
N LYS A 81 6.28 9.70 -3.35
CA LYS A 81 5.01 9.72 -2.62
C LYS A 81 5.30 9.97 -1.14
N ASP A 82 4.30 10.51 -0.43
CA ASP A 82 4.36 10.68 1.02
C ASP A 82 3.60 9.58 1.76
N HIS A 83 3.23 8.51 1.05
CA HIS A 83 2.44 7.40 1.57
C HIS A 83 2.86 6.11 0.90
N LEU A 84 2.55 4.98 1.57
CA LEU A 84 2.69 3.64 0.99
C LEU A 84 1.39 2.89 1.17
N TRP A 85 1.16 1.93 0.30
CA TRP A 85 0.03 1.02 0.38
C TRP A 85 0.44 -0.38 -0.08
N TRP A 86 -0.37 -1.36 0.31
CA TRP A 86 -0.29 -2.67 -0.31
C TRP A 86 -1.72 -3.18 -0.55
N CYS A 87 -1.84 -4.15 -1.45
CA CYS A 87 -3.09 -4.85 -1.66
C CYS A 87 -2.83 -6.34 -1.79
N ILE A 88 -3.82 -7.12 -1.38
CA ILE A 88 -3.86 -8.58 -1.58
C ILE A 88 -5.02 -8.83 -2.52
N ARG A 89 -4.72 -9.36 -3.71
CA ARG A 89 -5.69 -9.54 -4.78
C ARG A 89 -5.36 -10.78 -5.57
N THR A 90 -6.28 -11.21 -6.46
CA THR A 90 -5.98 -12.29 -7.38
C THR A 90 -4.98 -11.80 -8.42
N GLY A 91 -4.12 -12.72 -8.89
CA GLY A 91 -3.08 -12.37 -9.87
C GLY A 91 -3.55 -12.39 -11.32
N ASP A 92 -4.83 -12.64 -11.58
CA ASP A 92 -5.36 -12.74 -12.94
C ASP A 92 -5.80 -11.37 -13.50
N LYS A 93 -6.23 -11.36 -14.77
CA LYS A 93 -6.61 -10.13 -15.46
C LYS A 93 -7.89 -9.50 -14.92
N ASP A 94 -8.73 -10.30 -14.28
CA ASP A 94 -10.04 -9.85 -13.78
C ASP A 94 -10.01 -9.43 -12.31
N TRP A 95 -8.81 -9.12 -11.79
CA TRP A 95 -8.66 -8.80 -10.38
C TRP A 95 -9.52 -7.60 -9.95
N THR A 96 -9.79 -6.65 -10.85
CA THR A 96 -10.57 -5.45 -10.52
C THR A 96 -12.04 -5.78 -10.22
N GLY A 97 -12.55 -6.90 -10.75
CA GLY A 97 -13.90 -7.38 -10.48
C GLY A 97 -13.99 -8.33 -9.29
N ARG A 98 -12.89 -8.57 -8.58
CA ARG A 98 -12.84 -9.45 -7.41
C ARG A 98 -12.48 -8.68 -6.16
N PRO A 99 -12.86 -9.18 -4.97
CA PRO A 99 -12.53 -8.50 -3.72
C PRO A 99 -11.02 -8.32 -3.55
N THR A 100 -10.63 -7.16 -3.06
CA THR A 100 -9.24 -6.79 -2.81
C THR A 100 -9.12 -6.32 -1.37
N PHE A 101 -8.19 -6.90 -0.61
CA PHE A 101 -7.81 -6.37 0.69
C PHE A 101 -6.77 -5.29 0.48
N TRP A 102 -6.91 -4.16 1.18
CA TRP A 102 -5.93 -3.09 1.06
C TRP A 102 -5.56 -2.50 2.41
N PHE A 103 -4.39 -1.90 2.44
CA PHE A 103 -3.90 -1.08 3.54
C PHE A 103 -3.14 0.11 2.96
N GLU A 104 -3.32 1.28 3.55
CA GLU A 104 -2.58 2.48 3.17
C GLU A 104 -2.18 3.24 4.43
N ILE A 105 -0.96 3.79 4.46
CA ILE A 105 -0.50 4.66 5.53
C ILE A 105 0.04 5.95 4.92
N ALA A 106 -0.41 7.07 5.48
CA ALA A 106 -0.04 8.42 5.09
C ALA A 106 0.27 9.23 6.35
N PRO A 107 0.85 10.46 6.22
CA PRO A 107 1.20 11.23 7.41
C PRO A 107 0.03 11.53 8.32
N GLU A 108 -1.18 11.72 7.76
CA GLU A 108 -2.36 12.13 8.53
C GLU A 108 -3.26 10.96 8.94
N TYR A 109 -3.12 9.79 8.28
CA TYR A 109 -4.07 8.70 8.50
C TYR A 109 -3.51 7.36 8.05
N TYR A 110 -4.19 6.32 8.46
CA TYR A 110 -4.09 5.01 7.83
C TYR A 110 -5.50 4.51 7.52
N SER A 111 -5.62 3.66 6.51
CA SER A 111 -6.88 3.04 6.17
C SER A 111 -6.67 1.60 5.71
N PHE A 112 -7.69 0.78 5.88
CA PHE A 112 -7.65 -0.61 5.45
C PHE A 112 -9.08 -1.06 5.16
N GLY A 113 -9.19 -2.14 4.38
CA GLY A 113 -10.52 -2.67 4.11
C GLY A 113 -10.51 -3.77 3.07
N LEU A 114 -11.71 -4.15 2.69
CA LEU A 114 -11.99 -5.11 1.64
C LEU A 114 -13.02 -4.49 0.70
N GLY A 115 -12.74 -4.52 -0.59
CA GLY A 115 -13.65 -3.95 -1.56
C GLY A 115 -13.27 -4.30 -2.98
N PHE A 116 -13.93 -3.63 -3.93
CA PHE A 116 -13.72 -3.85 -5.35
C PHE A 116 -13.11 -2.60 -5.96
N TRP A 117 -12.08 -2.78 -6.80
CA TRP A 117 -11.43 -1.66 -7.48
C TRP A 117 -12.32 -1.10 -8.59
N ALA A 118 -12.87 -1.99 -9.44
CA ALA A 118 -13.74 -1.59 -10.55
C ALA A 118 -14.80 -2.68 -10.76
N PRO A 119 -15.82 -2.77 -9.87
CA PRO A 119 -16.82 -3.82 -9.97
C PRO A 119 -17.76 -3.61 -11.17
N ALA A 120 -18.10 -4.71 -11.83
CA ALA A 120 -19.11 -4.68 -12.90
C ALA A 120 -20.49 -4.31 -12.34
N PRO A 121 -21.37 -3.69 -13.15
CA PRO A 121 -22.72 -3.32 -12.67
C PRO A 121 -23.51 -4.49 -12.09
N ALA A 122 -23.44 -5.66 -12.69
CA ALA A 122 -24.15 -6.86 -12.20
C ALA A 122 -23.65 -7.26 -10.80
N LEU A 123 -22.33 -7.14 -10.56
CA LEU A 123 -21.76 -7.44 -9.26
C LEU A 123 -22.21 -6.44 -8.20
N MET A 124 -22.28 -5.15 -8.54
CA MET A 124 -22.76 -4.12 -7.63
C MET A 124 -24.23 -4.33 -7.28
N GLU A 125 -25.05 -4.73 -8.24
CA GLU A 125 -26.45 -5.05 -7.99
C GLU A 125 -26.59 -6.21 -7.01
N ALA A 126 -25.80 -7.28 -7.19
CA ALA A 126 -25.81 -8.41 -6.28
C ALA A 126 -25.37 -8.00 -4.87
N TYR A 127 -24.38 -7.13 -4.75
CA TYR A 127 -23.90 -6.64 -3.46
C TYR A 127 -24.96 -5.85 -2.69
N ARG A 128 -25.77 -5.06 -3.41
CA ARG A 128 -26.82 -4.23 -2.79
C ARG A 128 -28.03 -5.02 -2.30
N LYS A 129 -28.18 -6.24 -2.72
CA LYS A 129 -29.25 -7.14 -2.24
C LYS A 129 -28.88 -7.75 -0.90
#